data_2794cf5de1f0fec6838f3a432ac903ed
#
_entry.id   2794cf5de1f0fec6838f3a432ac903ed
#
_cell.length_a   1.000
_cell.length_b   1.000
_cell.length_c   1.000
_cell.angle_alpha   90.00
_cell.angle_beta   90.00
_cell.angle_gamma   90.00
#
_symmetry.space_group_name_H-M   'P 1'
#
loop_
_entity.id
_entity.type
_entity.pdbx_description
1 polymer ?
#
loop_
_entity_poly.entity_id
_entity_poly.type
_entity_poly.pdbx_seq_one_letter_code
_entity_poly.pdbx_strand_id
1 'polypeptide(L)'
;MSLNPKLQHWQGKTVWIVGASSGIGRALAEALHGAGARVVVSARQAALLLEFAHAHPGSTALPLDVQDAPALRSAVAQLQSSHGQIDACIFCAGHYQAMRAQQFGLDEAVRHLQINYVGALNLLDALLPQLLRQAQAGRGGHLSLVSSVAGYRALPKSMAYGPAKAALTHLAEALYQDLSPEGLGVSVVHPGFVATPLTAGNDFHMPALLSPAEAAQAMLDGWADGRFEIHFPKRFTLWLKLLRILPYSLYFRAVRRATGL
;
A
#
# COMPACT_ATOMS: atom_id res chain seq x y z
N MET A 1 10.59 -18.85 8.03
CA MET A 1 10.22 -18.26 9.33
C MET A 1 9.34 -17.05 9.08
N SER A 2 8.30 -16.85 9.91
CA SER A 2 7.48 -15.64 9.92
C SER A 2 8.31 -14.49 10.46
N LEU A 3 8.34 -13.35 9.74
CA LEU A 3 9.05 -12.14 10.16
C LEU A 3 8.15 -11.20 10.98
N ASN A 4 6.83 -11.32 10.83
CA ASN A 4 5.83 -10.54 11.54
C ASN A 4 4.90 -11.42 12.37
N PRO A 5 4.20 -10.85 13.36
CA PRO A 5 3.01 -11.49 13.93
C PRO A 5 2.00 -11.86 12.82
N LYS A 6 1.42 -13.04 12.91
CA LYS A 6 0.43 -13.51 11.95
C LYS A 6 -0.91 -12.81 12.17
N LEU A 7 -1.49 -12.25 11.11
CA LEU A 7 -2.81 -11.62 11.14
C LEU A 7 -3.82 -12.58 10.47
N GLN A 8 -4.43 -13.44 11.26
CA GLN A 8 -5.36 -14.48 10.79
C GLN A 8 -6.80 -14.27 11.24
N HIS A 9 -7.01 -13.56 12.35
CA HIS A 9 -8.32 -13.34 12.94
C HIS A 9 -8.65 -11.84 12.90
N TRP A 10 -9.60 -11.49 12.03
CA TRP A 10 -10.00 -10.11 11.80
C TRP A 10 -11.23 -9.69 12.59
N GLN A 11 -11.97 -10.65 13.19
CA GLN A 11 -13.18 -10.37 13.94
C GLN A 11 -12.94 -9.34 15.04
N GLY A 12 -13.65 -8.22 14.97
CA GLY A 12 -13.56 -7.10 15.92
C GLY A 12 -12.29 -6.25 15.86
N LYS A 13 -11.34 -6.57 14.96
CA LYS A 13 -10.12 -5.78 14.73
C LYS A 13 -10.44 -4.47 14.03
N THR A 14 -9.83 -3.38 14.47
CA THR A 14 -9.94 -2.09 13.80
C THR A 14 -8.87 -1.98 12.72
N VAL A 15 -9.30 -1.89 11.46
CA VAL A 15 -8.41 -1.83 10.30
C VAL A 15 -8.64 -0.53 9.54
N TRP A 16 -7.62 0.30 9.44
CA TRP A 16 -7.66 1.56 8.71
C TRP A 16 -6.99 1.43 7.35
N ILE A 17 -7.74 1.70 6.27
CA ILE A 17 -7.24 1.62 4.89
C ILE A 17 -7.25 3.01 4.28
N VAL A 18 -6.08 3.56 4.04
CA VAL A 18 -5.86 4.86 3.41
C VAL A 18 -5.66 4.66 1.90
N GLY A 19 -6.62 5.14 1.09
CA GLY A 19 -6.69 4.89 -0.35
C GLY A 19 -7.71 3.80 -0.71
N ALA A 20 -8.89 3.85 -0.10
CA ALA A 20 -9.93 2.81 -0.21
C ALA A 20 -11.16 3.20 -1.07
N SER A 21 -11.09 4.27 -1.86
CA SER A 21 -12.22 4.65 -2.74
C SER A 21 -12.40 3.72 -3.95
N SER A 22 -11.36 2.99 -4.35
CA SER A 22 -11.39 2.10 -5.52
C SER A 22 -10.25 1.07 -5.49
N GLY A 23 -10.22 0.19 -6.48
CA GLY A 23 -9.11 -0.73 -6.74
C GLY A 23 -8.78 -1.65 -5.58
N ILE A 24 -7.48 -1.83 -5.30
CA ILE A 24 -6.99 -2.77 -4.27
C ILE A 24 -7.52 -2.39 -2.89
N GLY A 25 -7.47 -1.09 -2.52
CA GLY A 25 -7.90 -0.64 -1.19
C GLY A 25 -9.40 -0.86 -0.95
N ARG A 26 -10.25 -0.66 -1.96
CA ARG A 26 -11.70 -0.94 -1.86
C ARG A 26 -11.96 -2.44 -1.72
N ALA A 27 -11.37 -3.28 -2.58
CA ALA A 27 -11.53 -4.72 -2.51
C ALA A 27 -11.00 -5.31 -1.19
N LEU A 28 -9.90 -4.76 -0.67
CA LEU A 28 -9.37 -5.14 0.63
C LEU A 28 -10.31 -4.77 1.77
N ALA A 29 -10.93 -3.58 1.71
CA ALA A 29 -11.92 -3.15 2.68
C ALA A 29 -13.15 -4.09 2.72
N GLU A 30 -13.63 -4.50 1.54
CA GLU A 30 -14.72 -5.47 1.39
C GLU A 30 -14.35 -6.83 2.00
N ALA A 31 -13.18 -7.35 1.67
CA ALA A 31 -12.70 -8.64 2.18
C ALA A 31 -12.51 -8.64 3.71
N LEU A 32 -11.93 -7.57 4.27
CA LEU A 32 -11.74 -7.42 5.71
C LEU A 32 -13.06 -7.25 6.46
N HIS A 33 -14.00 -6.48 5.91
CA HIS A 33 -15.35 -6.38 6.48
C HIS A 33 -16.04 -7.75 6.50
N GLY A 34 -15.98 -8.50 5.38
CA GLY A 34 -16.49 -9.87 5.31
C GLY A 34 -15.84 -10.83 6.31
N ALA A 35 -14.59 -10.57 6.71
CA ALA A 35 -13.88 -11.30 7.77
C ALA A 35 -14.18 -10.79 9.20
N GLY A 36 -15.11 -9.85 9.37
CA GLY A 36 -15.58 -9.34 10.65
C GLY A 36 -14.75 -8.21 11.24
N ALA A 37 -13.87 -7.57 10.47
CA ALA A 37 -13.13 -6.39 10.92
C ALA A 37 -14.03 -5.15 10.99
N ARG A 38 -13.72 -4.25 11.90
CA ARG A 38 -14.21 -2.87 11.92
C ARG A 38 -13.36 -2.06 10.96
N VAL A 39 -13.88 -1.82 9.75
CA VAL A 39 -13.11 -1.19 8.68
C VAL A 39 -13.30 0.32 8.67
N VAL A 40 -12.19 1.05 8.64
CA VAL A 40 -12.16 2.48 8.41
C VAL A 40 -11.58 2.74 7.03
N VAL A 41 -12.33 3.43 6.18
CA VAL A 41 -11.93 3.73 4.81
C VAL A 41 -11.65 5.21 4.63
N SER A 42 -10.49 5.54 4.08
CA SER A 42 -10.07 6.91 3.81
C SER A 42 -9.62 7.11 2.37
N ALA A 43 -10.05 8.19 1.78
CA ALA A 43 -9.62 8.74 0.48
C ALA A 43 -10.20 10.17 0.35
N ARG A 44 -9.86 10.86 -0.74
CA ARG A 44 -10.40 12.21 -1.03
C ARG A 44 -11.88 12.21 -1.44
N GLN A 45 -12.34 11.15 -2.09
CA GLN A 45 -13.68 11.04 -2.66
C GLN A 45 -14.69 10.59 -1.59
N ALA A 46 -15.21 11.56 -0.81
CA ALA A 46 -16.11 11.31 0.30
C ALA A 46 -17.35 10.48 -0.10
N ALA A 47 -17.94 10.75 -1.27
CA ALA A 47 -19.14 10.05 -1.74
C ALA A 47 -18.92 8.53 -1.86
N LEU A 48 -17.78 8.09 -2.42
CA LEU A 48 -17.47 6.66 -2.56
C LEU A 48 -17.20 5.97 -1.21
N LEU A 49 -16.66 6.71 -0.24
CA LEU A 49 -16.45 6.19 1.11
C LEU A 49 -17.76 6.06 1.89
N LEU A 50 -18.66 7.03 1.74
CA LEU A 50 -20.00 6.99 2.35
C LEU A 50 -20.85 5.86 1.75
N GLU A 51 -20.77 5.67 0.43
CA GLU A 51 -21.39 4.52 -0.25
C GLU A 51 -20.88 3.20 0.34
N PHE A 52 -19.54 3.08 0.51
CA PHE A 52 -18.96 1.90 1.15
C PHE A 52 -19.50 1.67 2.56
N ALA A 53 -19.47 2.70 3.42
CA ALA A 53 -19.92 2.58 4.79
C ALA A 53 -21.41 2.23 4.89
N HIS A 54 -22.23 2.75 3.98
CA HIS A 54 -23.66 2.41 3.89
C HIS A 54 -23.87 0.92 3.48
N ALA A 55 -23.11 0.44 2.51
CA ALA A 55 -23.19 -0.95 2.06
C ALA A 55 -22.56 -1.96 3.05
N HIS A 56 -21.71 -1.50 3.96
CA HIS A 56 -20.95 -2.32 4.92
C HIS A 56 -21.17 -1.82 6.35
N PRO A 57 -22.28 -2.16 7.00
CA PRO A 57 -22.63 -1.67 8.34
C PRO A 57 -21.52 -1.93 9.37
N GLY A 58 -21.25 -0.93 10.21
CA GLY A 58 -20.14 -0.98 11.18
C GLY A 58 -18.80 -0.46 10.63
N SER A 59 -18.72 -0.16 9.33
CA SER A 59 -17.58 0.53 8.73
C SER A 59 -17.68 2.04 8.92
N THR A 60 -16.53 2.72 8.92
CA THR A 60 -16.43 4.17 9.09
C THR A 60 -15.83 4.81 7.83
N ALA A 61 -16.54 5.79 7.25
CA ALA A 61 -16.00 6.65 6.21
C ALA A 61 -15.27 7.84 6.87
N LEU A 62 -13.99 8.02 6.54
CA LEU A 62 -13.13 9.07 7.06
C LEU A 62 -12.41 9.77 5.90
N PRO A 63 -13.07 10.71 5.20
CA PRO A 63 -12.51 11.41 4.06
C PRO A 63 -11.28 12.23 4.45
N LEU A 64 -10.19 12.10 3.71
CA LEU A 64 -8.97 12.90 3.89
C LEU A 64 -8.09 12.89 2.64
N ASP A 65 -7.21 13.88 2.53
CA ASP A 65 -6.08 13.87 1.60
C ASP A 65 -4.79 13.51 2.36
N VAL A 66 -4.03 12.58 1.84
CA VAL A 66 -2.74 12.18 2.45
C VAL A 66 -1.69 13.29 2.43
N GLN A 67 -1.89 14.34 1.64
CA GLN A 67 -1.04 15.52 1.62
C GLN A 67 -1.34 16.49 2.77
N ASP A 68 -2.47 16.35 3.45
CA ASP A 68 -2.89 17.16 4.60
C ASP A 68 -2.49 16.49 5.92
N ALA A 69 -1.29 16.81 6.40
CA ALA A 69 -0.77 16.25 7.65
C ALA A 69 -1.65 16.62 8.88
N PRO A 70 -2.18 17.84 9.04
CA PRO A 70 -3.16 18.15 10.08
C PRO A 70 -4.41 17.25 10.05
N ALA A 71 -4.99 17.01 8.87
CA ALA A 71 -6.15 16.13 8.73
C ALA A 71 -5.82 14.68 9.17
N LEU A 72 -4.64 14.17 8.84
CA LEU A 72 -4.18 12.84 9.28
C LEU A 72 -4.03 12.76 10.81
N ARG A 73 -3.47 13.77 11.47
CA ARG A 73 -3.40 13.83 12.93
C ARG A 73 -4.78 13.83 13.58
N SER A 74 -5.70 14.62 13.04
CA SER A 74 -7.11 14.65 13.49
C SER A 74 -7.79 13.31 13.30
N ALA A 75 -7.55 12.63 12.16
CA ALA A 75 -8.09 11.32 11.87
C ALA A 75 -7.59 10.26 12.89
N VAL A 76 -6.30 10.22 13.21
CA VAL A 76 -5.77 9.30 14.22
C VAL A 76 -6.39 9.56 15.59
N ALA A 77 -6.53 10.83 16.00
CA ALA A 77 -7.17 11.19 17.27
C ALA A 77 -8.65 10.74 17.31
N GLN A 78 -9.39 10.94 16.21
CA GLN A 78 -10.76 10.45 16.07
C GLN A 78 -10.85 8.93 16.17
N LEU A 79 -9.96 8.19 15.47
CA LEU A 79 -9.94 6.73 15.53
C LEU A 79 -9.62 6.22 16.94
N GLN A 80 -8.69 6.86 17.62
CA GLN A 80 -8.35 6.52 19.00
C GLN A 80 -9.55 6.70 19.93
N SER A 81 -10.28 7.80 19.80
CA SER A 81 -11.44 8.07 20.65
C SER A 81 -12.62 7.15 20.37
N SER A 82 -12.86 6.78 19.10
CA SER A 82 -14.03 5.99 18.70
C SER A 82 -13.79 4.47 18.74
N HIS A 83 -12.56 4.01 18.51
CA HIS A 83 -12.21 2.58 18.43
C HIS A 83 -11.22 2.12 19.48
N GLY A 84 -10.54 3.03 20.19
CA GLY A 84 -9.58 2.74 21.25
C GLY A 84 -8.21 2.26 20.76
N GLN A 85 -8.13 1.58 19.63
CA GLN A 85 -6.87 1.11 19.01
C GLN A 85 -7.01 0.97 17.50
N ILE A 86 -5.86 0.92 16.82
CA ILE A 86 -5.74 0.60 15.40
C ILE A 86 -4.92 -0.68 15.31
N ASP A 87 -5.57 -1.80 14.99
CA ASP A 87 -4.90 -3.12 14.90
C ASP A 87 -4.05 -3.24 13.64
N ALA A 88 -4.51 -2.67 12.52
CA ALA A 88 -3.74 -2.58 11.30
C ALA A 88 -4.03 -1.27 10.55
N CYS A 89 -3.00 -0.67 9.98
CA CYS A 89 -3.12 0.46 9.07
C CYS A 89 -2.46 0.13 7.73
N ILE A 90 -3.20 0.31 6.64
CA ILE A 90 -2.73 0.01 5.29
C ILE A 90 -2.67 1.29 4.47
N PHE A 91 -1.47 1.73 4.10
CA PHE A 91 -1.27 2.82 3.16
C PHE A 91 -1.35 2.29 1.74
N CYS A 92 -2.52 2.45 1.12
CA CYS A 92 -2.84 2.04 -0.25
C CYS A 92 -3.06 3.22 -1.19
N ALA A 93 -2.97 4.47 -0.67
CA ALA A 93 -3.06 5.66 -1.49
C ALA A 93 -1.95 5.69 -2.54
N GLY A 94 -2.29 6.11 -3.74
CA GLY A 94 -1.31 6.17 -4.82
C GLY A 94 -1.78 7.02 -5.99
N HIS A 95 -0.80 7.51 -6.74
CA HIS A 95 -0.97 8.24 -7.98
C HIS A 95 0.00 7.68 -9.00
N TYR A 96 -0.47 7.50 -10.22
CA TYR A 96 0.34 7.04 -11.34
C TYR A 96 -0.10 7.74 -12.63
N GLN A 97 0.88 8.26 -13.31
CA GLN A 97 0.81 8.71 -14.71
C GLN A 97 2.08 8.24 -15.40
N ALA A 98 1.93 7.57 -16.54
CA ALA A 98 3.07 7.11 -17.33
C ALA A 98 3.95 8.29 -17.73
N MET A 99 5.27 8.20 -17.48
CA MET A 99 6.21 9.29 -17.78
C MET A 99 7.51 8.74 -18.37
N ARG A 100 7.94 9.34 -19.46
CA ARG A 100 9.24 9.08 -20.12
C ARG A 100 10.12 10.34 -20.08
N ALA A 101 11.43 10.17 -20.20
CA ALA A 101 12.38 11.28 -20.20
C ALA A 101 12.10 12.31 -21.32
N GLN A 102 11.61 11.84 -22.47
CA GLN A 102 11.27 12.70 -23.62
C GLN A 102 10.04 13.60 -23.37
N GLN A 103 9.24 13.27 -22.34
CA GLN A 103 8.02 13.99 -21.97
C GLN A 103 8.03 14.24 -20.46
N PHE A 104 9.20 14.65 -19.94
CA PHE A 104 9.36 14.92 -18.52
C PHE A 104 8.57 16.17 -18.11
N GLY A 105 7.74 16.03 -17.08
CA GLY A 105 7.01 17.12 -16.43
C GLY A 105 7.36 17.17 -14.95
N LEU A 106 7.99 18.26 -14.50
CA LEU A 106 8.44 18.41 -13.11
C LEU A 106 7.26 18.34 -12.13
N ASP A 107 6.18 19.08 -12.39
CA ASP A 107 5.01 19.13 -11.50
C ASP A 107 4.38 17.75 -11.29
N GLU A 108 4.27 16.98 -12.37
CA GLU A 108 3.72 15.63 -12.31
C GLU A 108 4.70 14.67 -11.62
N ALA A 109 6.01 14.83 -11.81
CA ALA A 109 7.01 14.04 -11.10
C ALA A 109 6.96 14.32 -9.58
N VAL A 110 6.88 15.60 -9.20
CA VAL A 110 6.71 16.03 -7.79
C VAL A 110 5.40 15.50 -7.22
N ARG A 111 4.29 15.53 -7.97
CA ARG A 111 3.00 15.00 -7.55
C ARG A 111 3.06 13.50 -7.23
N HIS A 112 3.80 12.71 -8.03
CA HIS A 112 4.04 11.31 -7.70
C HIS A 112 4.71 11.15 -6.34
N LEU A 113 5.75 11.95 -6.07
CA LEU A 113 6.47 11.90 -4.81
C LEU A 113 5.58 12.33 -3.64
N GLN A 114 4.84 13.44 -3.80
CA GLN A 114 3.96 14.00 -2.79
C GLN A 114 2.88 12.99 -2.35
N ILE A 115 2.19 12.35 -3.29
CA ILE A 115 1.10 11.44 -2.95
C ILE A 115 1.63 10.07 -2.49
N ASN A 116 2.58 9.47 -3.26
CA ASN A 116 2.99 8.10 -2.99
C ASN A 116 3.99 7.97 -1.83
N TYR A 117 4.80 9.00 -1.53
CA TYR A 117 5.83 8.91 -0.50
C TYR A 117 5.63 9.91 0.64
N VAL A 118 5.52 11.22 0.34
CA VAL A 118 5.30 12.22 1.41
C VAL A 118 3.98 11.99 2.12
N GLY A 119 2.93 11.55 1.39
CA GLY A 119 1.67 11.15 2.01
C GLY A 119 1.83 10.00 3.02
N ALA A 120 2.74 9.04 2.76
CA ALA A 120 3.06 8.00 3.73
C ALA A 120 3.82 8.57 4.94
N LEU A 121 4.74 9.52 4.74
CA LEU A 121 5.44 10.19 5.84
C LEU A 121 4.45 10.98 6.73
N ASN A 122 3.50 11.69 6.13
CA ASN A 122 2.44 12.40 6.87
C ASN A 122 1.59 11.43 7.70
N LEU A 123 1.26 10.25 7.13
CA LEU A 123 0.55 9.21 7.87
C LEU A 123 1.39 8.69 9.05
N LEU A 124 2.68 8.48 8.85
CA LEU A 124 3.58 8.00 9.90
C LEU A 124 3.73 9.03 11.03
N ASP A 125 3.86 10.32 10.72
CA ASP A 125 3.91 11.39 11.72
C ASP A 125 2.69 11.34 12.65
N ALA A 126 1.52 11.09 12.10
CA ALA A 126 0.29 10.99 12.88
C ALA A 126 0.15 9.65 13.63
N LEU A 127 0.51 8.54 13.00
CA LEU A 127 0.16 7.18 13.44
C LEU A 127 1.21 6.56 14.37
N LEU A 128 2.51 6.78 14.13
CA LEU A 128 3.57 6.10 14.89
C LEU A 128 3.49 6.35 16.41
N PRO A 129 3.21 7.57 16.89
CA PRO A 129 3.07 7.78 18.34
C PRO A 129 1.93 6.92 18.94
N GLN A 130 0.87 6.68 18.20
CA GLN A 130 -0.23 5.83 18.65
C GLN A 130 0.16 4.35 18.66
N LEU A 131 0.78 3.85 17.59
CA LEU A 131 1.21 2.45 17.51
C LEU A 131 2.24 2.11 18.59
N LEU A 132 3.20 3.00 18.86
CA LEU A 132 4.20 2.81 19.90
C LEU A 132 3.55 2.76 21.29
N ARG A 133 2.58 3.63 21.59
CA ARG A 133 1.81 3.55 22.84
C ARG A 133 1.03 2.23 22.96
N GLN A 134 0.46 1.74 21.86
CA GLN A 134 -0.22 0.44 21.84
C GLN A 134 0.76 -0.71 22.11
N ALA A 135 1.95 -0.69 21.50
CA ALA A 135 2.99 -1.69 21.71
C ALA A 135 3.46 -1.71 23.17
N GLN A 136 3.75 -0.54 23.76
CA GLN A 136 4.11 -0.42 25.18
C GLN A 136 3.02 -0.95 26.12
N ALA A 137 1.76 -0.87 25.72
CA ALA A 137 0.63 -1.45 26.46
C ALA A 137 0.38 -2.95 26.13
N GLY A 138 1.26 -3.61 25.40
CA GLY A 138 1.16 -5.03 25.02
C GLY A 138 0.05 -5.34 24.00
N ARG A 139 -0.48 -4.32 23.31
CA ARG A 139 -1.60 -4.49 22.35
C ARG A 139 -1.16 -4.71 20.91
N GLY A 140 0.10 -4.44 20.60
CA GLY A 140 0.65 -4.59 19.26
C GLY A 140 0.08 -3.61 18.22
N GLY A 141 0.21 -3.97 16.97
CA GLY A 141 -0.27 -3.23 15.80
C GLY A 141 0.47 -3.64 14.55
N HIS A 142 -0.07 -3.31 13.37
CA HIS A 142 0.56 -3.64 12.10
C HIS A 142 0.45 -2.47 11.12
N LEU A 143 1.56 -2.15 10.45
CA LEU A 143 1.62 -1.18 9.37
C LEU A 143 1.95 -1.87 8.04
N SER A 144 1.16 -1.62 7.01
CA SER A 144 1.40 -2.15 5.68
C SER A 144 1.50 -1.03 4.64
N LEU A 145 2.60 -0.99 3.88
CA LEU A 145 2.83 0.01 2.84
C LEU A 145 2.68 -0.64 1.45
N VAL A 146 1.73 -0.15 0.65
CA VAL A 146 1.52 -0.66 -0.70
C VAL A 146 2.44 0.06 -1.69
N SER A 147 3.56 -0.58 -1.98
CA SER A 147 4.53 -0.19 -3.01
C SER A 147 4.08 -0.67 -4.41
N SER A 148 4.98 -1.23 -5.19
CA SER A 148 4.76 -1.80 -6.52
C SER A 148 5.99 -2.60 -6.94
N VAL A 149 5.84 -3.52 -7.89
CA VAL A 149 6.99 -4.12 -8.59
C VAL A 149 7.85 -3.08 -9.32
N ALA A 150 7.29 -1.91 -9.65
CA ALA A 150 8.05 -0.77 -10.19
C ALA A 150 9.05 -0.18 -9.19
N GLY A 151 8.89 -0.47 -7.91
CA GLY A 151 9.86 -0.13 -6.85
C GLY A 151 11.04 -1.09 -6.74
N TYR A 152 11.02 -2.25 -7.40
CA TYR A 152 12.16 -3.18 -7.37
C TYR A 152 13.37 -2.66 -8.15
N ARG A 153 13.13 -2.18 -9.35
CA ARG A 153 14.12 -1.63 -10.27
C ARG A 153 13.42 -0.87 -11.40
N ALA A 154 14.10 0.10 -12.00
CA ALA A 154 13.51 1.00 -13.00
C ALA A 154 12.88 0.25 -14.18
N LEU A 155 11.60 0.52 -14.43
CA LEU A 155 10.84 0.02 -15.57
C LEU A 155 10.53 1.19 -16.53
N PRO A 156 10.32 0.91 -17.83
CA PRO A 156 9.87 1.92 -18.79
C PRO A 156 8.57 2.60 -18.34
N LYS A 157 8.38 3.86 -18.75
CA LYS A 157 7.20 4.69 -18.42
C LYS A 157 7.00 4.92 -16.91
N SER A 158 7.98 4.59 -16.07
CA SER A 158 7.87 4.64 -14.59
C SER A 158 8.88 5.64 -13.97
N MET A 159 9.23 6.69 -14.71
CA MET A 159 10.33 7.60 -14.35
C MET A 159 10.11 8.33 -13.01
N ALA A 160 8.89 8.70 -12.67
CA ALA A 160 8.55 9.32 -11.39
C ALA A 160 7.92 8.32 -10.41
N TYR A 161 7.05 7.44 -10.89
CA TYR A 161 6.36 6.45 -10.08
C TYR A 161 7.32 5.41 -9.45
N GLY A 162 8.25 4.88 -10.26
CA GLY A 162 9.22 3.88 -9.78
C GLY A 162 10.04 4.36 -8.60
N PRO A 163 10.73 5.52 -8.69
CA PRO A 163 11.46 6.10 -7.56
C PRO A 163 10.60 6.32 -6.31
N ALA A 164 9.37 6.83 -6.45
CA ALA A 164 8.46 7.03 -5.31
C ALA A 164 8.10 5.69 -4.64
N LYS A 165 7.87 4.63 -5.41
CA LYS A 165 7.57 3.29 -4.88
C LYS A 165 8.82 2.58 -4.33
N ALA A 166 10.01 2.84 -4.88
CA ALA A 166 11.28 2.38 -4.31
C ALA A 166 11.53 3.02 -2.94
N ALA A 167 11.25 4.32 -2.80
CA ALA A 167 11.35 5.02 -1.52
C ALA A 167 10.41 4.42 -0.47
N LEU A 168 9.16 4.05 -0.83
CA LEU A 168 8.24 3.33 0.07
C LEU A 168 8.78 1.97 0.50
N THR A 169 9.42 1.24 -0.41
CA THR A 169 10.03 -0.06 -0.10
C THR A 169 11.13 0.10 0.92
N HIS A 170 12.04 1.04 0.69
CA HIS A 170 13.14 1.33 1.62
C HIS A 170 12.64 1.83 2.99
N LEU A 171 11.61 2.69 2.98
CA LEU A 171 10.96 3.15 4.20
C LEU A 171 10.38 1.98 5.02
N ALA A 172 9.70 1.03 4.36
CA ALA A 172 9.18 -0.16 5.04
C ALA A 172 10.29 -1.03 5.65
N GLU A 173 11.43 -1.18 4.96
CA GLU A 173 12.60 -1.91 5.46
C GLU A 173 13.16 -1.23 6.73
N ALA A 174 13.32 0.10 6.72
CA ALA A 174 13.78 0.86 7.87
C ALA A 174 12.79 0.76 9.06
N LEU A 175 11.49 0.96 8.79
CA LEU A 175 10.44 0.83 9.81
C LEU A 175 10.40 -0.56 10.43
N TYR A 176 10.62 -1.62 9.65
CA TYR A 176 10.68 -2.98 10.18
C TYR A 176 11.83 -3.15 11.18
N GLN A 177 13.01 -2.61 10.86
CA GLN A 177 14.16 -2.69 11.76
C GLN A 177 13.89 -2.00 13.12
N ASP A 178 13.21 -0.86 13.09
CA ASP A 178 12.95 -0.07 14.29
C ASP A 178 11.76 -0.58 15.10
N LEU A 179 10.70 -1.08 14.41
CA LEU A 179 9.41 -1.38 15.04
C LEU A 179 9.22 -2.85 15.41
N SER A 180 9.92 -3.78 14.74
CA SER A 180 9.77 -5.21 15.06
C SER A 180 10.25 -5.57 16.48
N PRO A 181 11.31 -4.95 17.05
CA PRO A 181 11.68 -5.16 18.44
C PRO A 181 10.62 -4.66 19.43
N GLU A 182 9.81 -3.68 19.02
CA GLU A 182 8.70 -3.15 19.82
C GLU A 182 7.42 -4.03 19.74
N GLY A 183 7.47 -5.15 19.02
CA GLY A 183 6.33 -6.03 18.83
C GLY A 183 5.30 -5.55 17.79
N LEU A 184 5.67 -4.54 16.99
CA LEU A 184 4.85 -4.04 15.88
C LEU A 184 5.19 -4.76 14.58
N GLY A 185 4.15 -5.14 13.83
CA GLY A 185 4.33 -5.71 12.51
C GLY A 185 4.50 -4.62 11.45
N VAL A 186 5.39 -4.86 10.50
CA VAL A 186 5.54 -4.03 9.30
C VAL A 186 5.60 -4.91 8.08
N SER A 187 4.82 -4.59 7.04
CA SER A 187 4.91 -5.26 5.75
C SER A 187 4.93 -4.27 4.58
N VAL A 188 5.61 -4.67 3.51
CA VAL A 188 5.56 -4.00 2.22
C VAL A 188 4.87 -4.89 1.20
N VAL A 189 3.96 -4.30 0.42
CA VAL A 189 3.24 -5.01 -0.64
C VAL A 189 3.75 -4.55 -1.99
N HIS A 190 4.09 -5.50 -2.86
CA HIS A 190 4.52 -5.24 -4.24
C HIS A 190 3.53 -5.87 -5.24
N PRO A 191 2.44 -5.18 -5.55
CA PRO A 191 1.55 -5.61 -6.63
C PRO A 191 2.26 -5.55 -7.97
N GLY A 192 2.00 -6.55 -8.83
CA GLY A 192 2.17 -6.43 -10.27
C GLY A 192 1.03 -5.61 -10.89
N PHE A 193 0.55 -6.03 -12.04
CA PHE A 193 -0.60 -5.35 -12.66
C PHE A 193 -1.91 -5.83 -12.03
N VAL A 194 -2.74 -4.87 -11.63
CA VAL A 194 -4.08 -5.10 -11.07
C VAL A 194 -5.05 -4.21 -11.83
N ALA A 195 -6.20 -4.75 -12.25
CA ALA A 195 -7.24 -4.05 -13.00
C ALA A 195 -7.93 -3.01 -12.11
N THR A 196 -7.43 -1.79 -12.09
CA THR A 196 -7.89 -0.68 -11.27
C THR A 196 -7.99 0.60 -12.09
N PRO A 197 -8.69 1.64 -11.61
CA PRO A 197 -8.66 2.94 -12.28
C PRO A 197 -7.24 3.50 -12.48
N LEU A 198 -6.30 3.17 -11.59
CA LEU A 198 -4.92 3.60 -11.68
C LEU A 198 -4.19 3.03 -12.90
N THR A 199 -4.56 1.83 -13.35
CA THR A 199 -3.94 1.13 -14.49
C THR A 199 -4.78 1.20 -15.77
N ALA A 200 -6.00 1.73 -15.71
CA ALA A 200 -6.92 1.78 -16.83
C ALA A 200 -6.39 2.60 -18.02
N GLY A 201 -5.53 3.59 -17.76
CA GLY A 201 -4.89 4.42 -18.80
C GLY A 201 -3.64 3.82 -19.44
N ASN A 202 -3.25 2.59 -19.08
CA ASN A 202 -2.08 1.95 -19.68
C ASN A 202 -2.34 1.54 -21.14
N ASP A 203 -1.44 1.94 -22.03
CA ASP A 203 -1.46 1.68 -23.48
C ASP A 203 -0.55 0.49 -23.88
N PHE A 204 -0.20 -0.37 -22.95
CA PHE A 204 0.69 -1.52 -23.15
C PHE A 204 0.11 -2.79 -22.54
N HIS A 205 0.59 -3.94 -23.02
CA HIS A 205 0.22 -5.24 -22.45
C HIS A 205 0.65 -5.34 -20.99
N MET A 206 -0.30 -5.69 -20.12
CA MET A 206 -0.08 -5.90 -18.68
C MET A 206 -0.03 -7.40 -18.37
N PRO A 207 1.19 -7.99 -18.27
CA PRO A 207 1.31 -9.42 -18.05
C PRO A 207 0.78 -9.83 -16.68
N ALA A 208 0.07 -10.97 -16.66
CA ALA A 208 -0.45 -11.56 -15.42
C ALA A 208 -1.36 -10.60 -14.62
N LEU A 209 -2.20 -9.85 -15.33
CA LEU A 209 -3.19 -8.95 -14.74
C LEU A 209 -4.08 -9.69 -13.73
N LEU A 210 -4.22 -9.15 -12.53
CA LEU A 210 -5.11 -9.63 -11.49
C LEU A 210 -6.32 -8.71 -11.34
N SER A 211 -7.42 -9.26 -10.83
CA SER A 211 -8.52 -8.48 -10.30
C SER A 211 -8.15 -7.85 -8.94
N PRO A 212 -8.84 -6.77 -8.51
CA PRO A 212 -8.66 -6.21 -7.17
C PRO A 212 -8.96 -7.21 -6.04
N ALA A 213 -9.92 -8.11 -6.24
CA ALA A 213 -10.26 -9.14 -5.26
C ALA A 213 -9.14 -10.18 -5.09
N GLU A 214 -8.52 -10.64 -6.18
CA GLU A 214 -7.36 -11.53 -6.11
C GLU A 214 -6.16 -10.85 -5.44
N ALA A 215 -5.96 -9.56 -5.68
CA ALA A 215 -4.92 -8.77 -5.02
C ALA A 215 -5.18 -8.65 -3.51
N ALA A 216 -6.41 -8.37 -3.10
CA ALA A 216 -6.82 -8.32 -1.70
C ALA A 216 -6.60 -9.67 -1.00
N GLN A 217 -7.00 -10.78 -1.62
CA GLN A 217 -6.78 -12.11 -1.08
C GLN A 217 -5.30 -12.42 -0.89
N ALA A 218 -4.46 -12.09 -1.88
CA ALA A 218 -3.00 -12.29 -1.78
C ALA A 218 -2.37 -11.48 -0.62
N MET A 219 -2.93 -10.31 -0.30
CA MET A 219 -2.50 -9.52 0.86
C MET A 219 -2.91 -10.20 2.16
N LEU A 220 -4.16 -10.67 2.28
CA LEU A 220 -4.65 -11.39 3.46
C LEU A 220 -3.83 -12.66 3.73
N ASP A 221 -3.55 -13.45 2.69
CA ASP A 221 -2.71 -14.66 2.79
C ASP A 221 -1.28 -14.31 3.25
N GLY A 222 -0.72 -13.23 2.72
CA GLY A 222 0.61 -12.76 3.10
C GLY A 222 0.70 -12.35 4.57
N TRP A 223 -0.30 -11.67 5.09
CA TRP A 223 -0.38 -11.29 6.50
C TRP A 223 -0.66 -12.51 7.39
N ALA A 224 -1.50 -13.44 6.94
CA ALA A 224 -1.75 -14.69 7.66
C ALA A 224 -0.49 -15.55 7.81
N ASP A 225 0.43 -15.48 6.83
CA ASP A 225 1.75 -16.10 6.90
C ASP A 225 2.78 -15.31 7.70
N GLY A 226 2.47 -14.07 8.11
CA GLY A 226 3.39 -13.15 8.80
C GLY A 226 4.56 -12.71 7.91
N ARG A 227 4.33 -12.49 6.62
CA ARG A 227 5.36 -12.06 5.66
C ARG A 227 5.65 -10.58 5.82
N PHE A 228 6.93 -10.21 5.75
CA PHE A 228 7.35 -8.81 5.60
C PHE A 228 7.06 -8.33 4.17
N GLU A 229 7.49 -9.10 3.16
CA GLU A 229 7.23 -8.78 1.77
C GLU A 229 6.10 -9.65 1.19
N ILE A 230 5.05 -8.98 0.74
CA ILE A 230 3.89 -9.58 0.07
C ILE A 230 3.94 -9.14 -1.39
N HIS A 231 4.09 -10.07 -2.33
CA HIS A 231 4.16 -9.76 -3.75
C HIS A 231 3.33 -10.73 -4.60
N PHE A 232 2.67 -10.20 -5.61
CA PHE A 232 1.77 -10.98 -6.46
C PHE A 232 1.62 -10.37 -7.87
N PRO A 233 1.25 -11.19 -8.88
CA PRO A 233 1.23 -12.65 -8.86
C PRO A 233 2.66 -13.22 -8.89
N LYS A 234 2.90 -14.30 -8.18
CA LYS A 234 4.24 -14.91 -8.01
C LYS A 234 4.94 -15.19 -9.34
N ARG A 235 4.20 -15.73 -10.33
CA ARG A 235 4.72 -16.04 -11.67
C ARG A 235 5.35 -14.83 -12.38
N PHE A 236 4.89 -13.61 -12.11
CA PHE A 236 5.42 -12.37 -12.68
C PHE A 236 6.49 -11.74 -11.79
N THR A 237 6.20 -11.62 -10.50
CA THR A 237 7.06 -10.90 -9.56
C THR A 237 8.37 -11.62 -9.29
N LEU A 238 8.41 -12.97 -9.34
CA LEU A 238 9.65 -13.74 -9.20
C LEU A 238 10.62 -13.48 -10.37
N TRP A 239 10.13 -13.36 -11.61
CA TRP A 239 10.94 -12.96 -12.75
C TRP A 239 11.53 -11.56 -12.57
N LEU A 240 10.76 -10.61 -12.08
CA LEU A 240 11.25 -9.26 -11.81
C LEU A 240 12.31 -9.24 -10.70
N LYS A 241 12.16 -10.07 -9.68
CA LYS A 241 13.17 -10.26 -8.63
C LYS A 241 14.47 -10.88 -9.19
N LEU A 242 14.37 -11.85 -10.06
CA LEU A 242 15.54 -12.40 -10.76
C LEU A 242 16.21 -11.32 -11.62
N LEU A 243 15.44 -10.53 -12.38
CA LEU A 243 15.99 -9.43 -13.17
C LEU A 243 16.67 -8.36 -12.30
N ARG A 244 16.20 -8.15 -11.05
CA ARG A 244 16.75 -7.16 -10.12
C ARG A 244 18.23 -7.41 -9.82
N ILE A 245 18.68 -8.66 -9.77
CA ILE A 245 20.07 -9.02 -9.42
C ILE A 245 21.03 -8.98 -10.60
N LEU A 246 20.54 -8.82 -11.83
CA LEU A 246 21.39 -8.78 -13.02
C LEU A 246 22.28 -7.51 -13.05
N PRO A 247 23.51 -7.59 -13.58
CA PRO A 247 24.29 -6.41 -13.93
C PRO A 247 23.51 -5.47 -14.86
N TYR A 248 23.78 -4.17 -14.79
CA TYR A 248 23.01 -3.16 -15.54
C TYR A 248 22.95 -3.42 -17.06
N SER A 249 24.07 -3.87 -17.65
CA SER A 249 24.13 -4.16 -19.09
C SER A 249 23.15 -5.26 -19.52
N LEU A 250 23.01 -6.31 -18.69
CA LEU A 250 22.08 -7.40 -18.94
C LEU A 250 20.64 -7.00 -18.61
N TYR A 251 20.44 -6.31 -17.50
CA TYR A 251 19.13 -5.84 -17.09
C TYR A 251 18.49 -4.93 -18.15
N PHE A 252 19.19 -3.88 -18.58
CA PHE A 252 18.64 -2.95 -19.58
C PHE A 252 18.38 -3.63 -20.92
N ARG A 253 19.23 -4.57 -21.34
CA ARG A 253 18.99 -5.34 -22.56
C ARG A 253 17.76 -6.23 -22.45
N ALA A 254 17.60 -6.92 -21.33
CA ALA A 254 16.45 -7.79 -21.09
C ALA A 254 15.14 -6.99 -21.03
N VAL A 255 15.12 -5.85 -20.29
CA VAL A 255 13.95 -4.99 -20.18
C VAL A 255 13.55 -4.40 -21.54
N ARG A 256 14.51 -3.84 -22.31
CA ARG A 256 14.23 -3.33 -23.65
C ARG A 256 13.63 -4.37 -24.56
N ARG A 257 14.19 -5.58 -24.57
CA ARG A 257 13.68 -6.69 -25.39
C ARG A 257 12.27 -7.10 -24.97
N ALA A 258 11.98 -7.15 -23.68
CA ALA A 258 10.67 -7.55 -23.14
C ALA A 258 9.57 -6.48 -23.34
N THR A 259 9.96 -5.20 -23.47
CA THR A 259 9.03 -4.05 -23.58
C THR A 259 8.98 -3.44 -24.97
N GLY A 260 9.76 -3.97 -25.94
CA GLY A 260 9.79 -3.46 -27.32
C GLY A 260 10.46 -2.10 -27.47
N LEU A 261 11.39 -1.73 -26.58
CA LEU A 261 12.13 -0.47 -26.56
C LEU A 261 13.56 -0.63 -27.08
#